data_63d79c68e91a0670ad8e3f472b6efac4
#
_entry.id   63d79c68e91a0670ad8e3f472b6efac4
#
_cell.length_a   1.000
_cell.length_b   1.000
_cell.length_c   1.000
_cell.angle_alpha   90.00
_cell.angle_beta   90.00
_cell.angle_gamma   90.00
#
_symmetry.space_group_name_H-M   'P 1'
#
loop_
_entity.id
_entity.type
_entity.pdbx_description
1 polymer ?
#
loop_
_entity_poly.entity_id
_entity_poly.type
_entity_poly.pdbx_seq_one_letter_code
_entity_poly.pdbx_strand_id
1 'polypeptide(L)'
;MAVRKKRSNSIPPELDAEIAAAAQDAGMSYSAWIAQTVRKEFIIRAGLEAVGQYEAEHGPFTPDEIAEADEWAARVIHPSAARRTA
;
A
#
# COMPACT_ATOMS: atom_id res chain seq x y z
N MET A 1 -19.51 -19.21 -7.19
CA MET A 1 -18.06 -19.27 -7.02
C MET A 1 -17.37 -18.60 -8.21
N ALA A 2 -16.43 -17.72 -7.92
CA ALA A 2 -15.74 -17.01 -8.98
C ALA A 2 -14.70 -17.91 -9.66
N VAL A 3 -14.69 -17.89 -10.98
CA VAL A 3 -13.68 -18.59 -11.76
C VAL A 3 -12.52 -17.65 -12.04
N ARG A 4 -11.31 -18.05 -11.72
CA ARG A 4 -10.13 -17.25 -11.99
C ARG A 4 -9.84 -17.25 -13.48
N LYS A 5 -9.69 -16.05 -14.02
CA LYS A 5 -9.23 -15.90 -15.40
C LYS A 5 -7.71 -16.03 -15.42
N LYS A 6 -7.21 -16.83 -16.35
CA LYS A 6 -5.79 -16.91 -16.61
C LYS A 6 -5.37 -15.73 -17.47
N ARG A 7 -4.31 -15.05 -17.03
CA ARG A 7 -3.67 -14.01 -17.82
C ARG A 7 -2.18 -14.25 -17.87
N SER A 8 -1.60 -14.12 -19.04
CA SER A 8 -0.16 -14.21 -19.21
C SER A 8 0.42 -12.82 -19.19
N ASN A 9 1.37 -12.59 -18.31
CA ASN A 9 2.07 -11.32 -18.22
C ASN A 9 3.56 -11.56 -18.27
N SER A 10 4.25 -10.72 -19.03
CA SER A 10 5.70 -10.71 -19.02
C SER A 10 6.20 -9.73 -17.97
N ILE A 11 6.98 -10.23 -17.04
CA ILE A 11 7.61 -9.40 -16.00
C ILE A 11 9.10 -9.32 -16.34
N PRO A 12 9.69 -8.11 -16.42
CA PRO A 12 11.11 -7.98 -16.68
C PRO A 12 11.93 -8.77 -15.64
N PRO A 13 13.04 -9.40 -16.05
CA PRO A 13 13.81 -10.24 -15.13
C PRO A 13 14.28 -9.55 -13.86
N GLU A 14 14.66 -8.29 -13.95
CA GLU A 14 15.12 -7.50 -12.79
C GLU A 14 13.98 -7.28 -11.79
N LEU A 15 12.77 -7.03 -12.30
CA LEU A 15 11.60 -6.85 -11.45
C LEU A 15 11.16 -8.18 -10.84
N ASP A 16 11.21 -9.24 -11.63
CA ASP A 16 10.89 -10.58 -11.14
C ASP A 16 11.78 -10.96 -9.96
N ALA A 17 13.08 -10.68 -10.07
CA ALA A 17 14.02 -10.95 -8.98
C ALA A 17 13.70 -10.14 -7.72
N GLU A 18 13.34 -8.88 -7.88
CA GLU A 18 12.95 -8.02 -6.76
C GLU A 18 11.69 -8.54 -6.07
N ILE A 19 10.71 -8.97 -6.85
CA ILE A 19 9.46 -9.54 -6.31
C ILE A 19 9.77 -10.83 -5.54
N ALA A 20 10.58 -11.70 -6.11
CA ALA A 20 10.94 -12.96 -5.47
C ALA A 20 11.64 -12.72 -4.13
N ALA A 21 12.57 -11.77 -4.10
CA ALA A 21 13.27 -11.42 -2.87
C ALA A 21 12.32 -10.82 -1.82
N ALA A 22 11.43 -9.93 -2.23
CA ALA A 22 10.46 -9.31 -1.33
C ALA A 22 9.50 -10.34 -0.75
N ALA A 23 9.02 -11.28 -1.58
CA ALA A 23 8.14 -12.35 -1.14
C ALA A 23 8.84 -13.24 -0.11
N GLN A 24 10.09 -13.59 -0.37
CA GLN A 24 10.88 -14.40 0.55
C GLN A 24 11.08 -13.69 1.89
N ASP A 25 11.41 -12.42 1.87
CA ASP A 25 11.58 -11.63 3.08
C ASP A 25 10.29 -11.54 3.90
N ALA A 26 9.14 -11.53 3.22
CA ALA A 26 7.84 -11.47 3.86
C ALA A 26 7.32 -12.85 4.30
N GLY A 27 8.04 -13.92 3.98
CA GLY A 27 7.61 -15.29 4.27
C GLY A 27 6.38 -15.70 3.47
N MET A 28 6.22 -15.17 2.26
CA MET A 28 5.06 -15.39 1.40
C MET A 28 5.47 -16.04 0.09
N SER A 29 4.50 -16.69 -0.56
CA SER A 29 4.72 -17.13 -1.93
C SER A 29 4.77 -15.93 -2.87
N TYR A 30 5.38 -16.12 -4.03
CA TYR A 30 5.47 -15.08 -5.07
C TYR A 30 4.07 -14.55 -5.42
N SER A 31 3.13 -15.45 -5.70
CA SER A 31 1.77 -15.07 -6.07
C SER A 31 1.02 -14.34 -4.94
N ALA A 32 1.20 -14.80 -3.71
CA ALA A 32 0.56 -14.18 -2.56
C ALA A 32 1.09 -12.77 -2.32
N TRP A 33 2.40 -12.59 -2.46
CA TRP A 33 3.02 -11.28 -2.31
C TRP A 33 2.50 -10.29 -3.36
N ILE A 34 2.42 -10.72 -4.63
CA ILE A 34 1.87 -9.90 -5.71
C ILE A 34 0.42 -9.53 -5.42
N ALA A 35 -0.41 -10.51 -5.05
CA ALA A 35 -1.81 -10.25 -4.77
C ALA A 35 -1.98 -9.24 -3.63
N GLN A 36 -1.20 -9.36 -2.57
CA GLN A 36 -1.23 -8.43 -1.46
C GLN A 36 -0.81 -7.03 -1.88
N THR A 37 0.25 -6.94 -2.68
CA THR A 37 0.77 -5.66 -3.16
C THR A 37 -0.22 -4.94 -4.05
N VAL A 38 -0.86 -5.67 -4.95
CA VAL A 38 -1.87 -5.09 -5.84
C VAL A 38 -3.09 -4.62 -5.05
N ARG A 39 -3.54 -5.40 -4.05
CA ARG A 39 -4.64 -4.96 -3.17
C ARG A 39 -4.30 -3.68 -2.43
N LYS A 40 -3.08 -3.56 -1.92
CA LYS A 40 -2.60 -2.33 -1.26
C LYS A 40 -2.68 -1.15 -2.21
N GLU A 41 -2.27 -1.33 -3.45
CA GLU A 41 -2.30 -0.25 -4.45
C GLU A 41 -3.73 0.25 -4.66
N PHE A 42 -4.70 -0.66 -4.77
CA PHE A 42 -6.10 -0.27 -4.93
C PHE A 42 -6.66 0.40 -3.68
N ILE A 43 -6.26 -0.03 -2.50
CA ILE A 43 -6.66 0.62 -1.25
C ILE A 43 -6.12 2.06 -1.20
N ILE A 44 -4.86 2.25 -1.58
CA ILE A 44 -4.24 3.57 -1.63
C ILE A 44 -4.96 4.48 -2.62
N ARG A 45 -5.27 3.97 -3.80
CA ARG A 45 -6.01 4.74 -4.82
C ARG A 45 -7.39 5.15 -4.33
N ALA A 46 -8.10 4.23 -3.68
CA ALA A 46 -9.41 4.53 -3.12
C ALA A 46 -9.32 5.59 -2.03
N GLY A 47 -8.28 5.52 -1.19
CA GLY A 47 -8.03 6.53 -0.17
C GLY A 47 -7.74 7.90 -0.75
N LEU A 48 -6.91 7.96 -1.79
CA LEU A 48 -6.61 9.23 -2.47
C LEU A 48 -7.84 9.84 -3.13
N GLU A 49 -8.69 9.00 -3.72
CA GLU A 49 -9.94 9.46 -4.30
C GLU A 49 -10.88 10.03 -3.24
N ALA A 50 -10.99 9.36 -2.10
CA ALA A 50 -11.81 9.84 -0.98
C ALA A 50 -11.28 11.18 -0.44
N VAL A 51 -9.96 11.32 -0.33
CA VAL A 51 -9.32 12.58 0.08
C VAL A 51 -9.64 13.70 -0.90
N GLY A 52 -9.55 13.41 -2.20
CA GLY A 52 -9.87 14.39 -3.24
C GLY A 52 -11.32 14.86 -3.16
N GLN A 53 -12.25 13.93 -2.93
CA GLN A 53 -13.66 14.27 -2.77
C GLN A 53 -13.90 15.13 -1.52
N TYR A 54 -13.24 14.77 -0.41
CA TYR A 54 -13.35 15.54 0.82
C TYR A 54 -12.84 16.97 0.61
N GLU A 55 -11.68 17.12 -0.03
CA GLU A 55 -11.12 18.45 -0.30
C GLU A 55 -12.00 19.27 -1.22
N ALA A 56 -12.66 18.63 -2.19
CA ALA A 56 -13.60 19.33 -3.07
C ALA A 56 -14.79 19.89 -2.32
N GLU A 57 -15.23 19.22 -1.27
CA GLU A 57 -16.38 19.64 -0.47
C GLU A 57 -16.02 20.58 0.66
N HIS A 58 -14.86 20.41 1.29
CA HIS A 58 -14.47 21.08 2.53
C HIS A 58 -13.23 21.96 2.39
N GLY A 59 -12.61 21.98 1.21
CA GLY A 59 -11.35 22.70 1.00
C GLY A 59 -10.13 21.86 1.36
N PRO A 60 -8.93 22.37 1.05
CA PRO A 60 -7.69 21.63 1.29
C PRO A 60 -7.48 21.35 2.79
N PHE A 61 -6.81 20.24 3.07
CA PHE A 61 -6.37 19.92 4.43
C PHE A 61 -5.36 20.95 4.91
N THR A 62 -5.45 21.33 6.18
CA THR A 62 -4.48 22.24 6.79
C THR A 62 -3.17 21.49 7.06
N PRO A 63 -2.04 22.23 7.19
CA PRO A 63 -0.78 21.59 7.58
C PRO A 63 -0.86 20.79 8.88
N ASP A 64 -1.65 21.26 9.85
CA ASP A 64 -1.84 20.55 11.12
C ASP A 64 -2.58 19.25 10.93
N GLU A 65 -3.62 19.26 10.11
CA GLU A 65 -4.37 18.03 9.77
C GLU A 65 -3.49 17.01 9.07
N ILE A 66 -2.64 17.47 8.15
CA ILE A 66 -1.69 16.61 7.44
C ILE A 66 -0.68 16.01 8.41
N ALA A 67 -0.16 16.82 9.33
CA ALA A 67 0.79 16.35 10.33
C ALA A 67 0.18 15.30 11.26
N GLU A 68 -1.07 15.50 11.69
CA GLU A 68 -1.79 14.53 12.51
C GLU A 68 -2.00 13.21 11.77
N ALA A 69 -2.36 13.28 10.49
CA ALA A 69 -2.55 12.09 9.68
C ALA A 69 -1.24 11.33 9.50
N ASP A 70 -0.14 12.04 9.30
CA ASP A 70 1.19 11.44 9.17
C ASP A 70 1.61 10.74 10.46
N GLU A 71 1.37 11.36 11.61
CA GLU A 71 1.65 10.74 12.91
C GLU A 71 0.82 9.48 13.12
N TRP A 72 -0.47 9.55 12.80
CA TRP A 72 -1.36 8.42 12.93
C TRP A 72 -0.90 7.27 12.02
N ALA A 73 -0.57 7.57 10.76
CA ALA A 73 -0.10 6.59 9.80
C ALA A 73 1.20 5.93 10.28
N ALA A 74 2.11 6.71 10.84
CA ALA A 74 3.36 6.18 11.38
C ALA A 74 3.12 5.20 12.51
N ARG A 75 2.19 5.51 13.42
CA ARG A 75 1.86 4.63 14.54
C ARG A 75 1.17 3.34 14.09
N VAL A 76 0.30 3.42 13.10
CA VAL A 76 -0.50 2.27 12.66
C VAL A 76 0.27 1.40 11.68
N ILE A 77 0.97 2.02 10.73
CA ILE A 77 1.66 1.30 9.66
C ILE A 77 3.05 0.84 10.07
N HIS A 78 3.74 1.65 10.90
CA HIS A 78 5.10 1.37 11.36
C HIS A 78 5.21 1.42 12.88
N PRO A 79 4.49 0.55 13.60
CA PRO A 79 4.52 0.60 15.07
C PRO A 79 5.91 0.39 15.66
N SER A 80 6.76 -0.41 15.00
CA SER A 80 8.13 -0.62 15.46
C SER A 80 8.99 0.63 15.32
N ALA A 81 8.77 1.42 14.28
CA ALA A 81 9.47 2.70 14.09
C ALA A 81 9.04 3.72 15.16
N ALA A 82 7.76 3.76 15.49
CA ALA A 82 7.22 4.63 16.53
C ALA A 82 7.84 4.30 17.91
N ARG A 83 8.06 3.04 18.20
CA ARG A 83 8.70 2.60 19.45
C ARG A 83 10.14 3.03 19.57
N ARG A 84 10.86 3.12 18.45
CA ARG A 84 12.26 3.50 18.44
C ARG A 84 12.51 4.94 18.82
N THR A 85 11.53 5.79 18.61
CA THR A 85 11.64 7.21 18.90
C THR A 85 11.30 7.56 20.34
N ALA A 86 10.86 6.60 21.09
CA ALA A 86 10.49 6.80 22.50
C ALA A 86 11.72 7.01 23.39
#